data_f56b3aa75433e18e5bc5b1eeac1e56b0
#
_entry.id   f56b3aa75433e18e5bc5b1eeac1e56b0
#
_cell.length_a   1.000
_cell.length_b   1.000
_cell.length_c   1.000
_cell.angle_alpha   90.00
_cell.angle_beta   90.00
_cell.angle_gamma   90.00
#
_symmetry.space_group_name_H-M   'P 1'
#
loop_
_entity.id
_entity.type
_entity.pdbx_description
1 polymer ?
#
loop_
_entity_poly.entity_id
_entity_poly.type
_entity_poly.pdbx_seq_one_letter_code
_entity_poly.pdbx_strand_id
1 'polypeptide(L)'
;MTSAQIHPVSLIGGGPGAWDLITVRGMRALQEAEVILTDHLGPAPQLDKLCDISAKELIDVSKLPYKKSITQDKINELLIEHAQAGRKVARLKGGDPFVFGRGFEEVQALAQASIPTTVIPGVTSAISVPAGLPLIHISKP
;
A
#
# COMPACT_ATOMS: atom_id res chain seq x y z
N MET A 1 -20.66 -25.43 5.21
CA MET A 1 -20.21 -24.06 5.31
C MET A 1 -18.98 -23.87 4.42
N THR A 2 -19.08 -23.00 3.45
CA THR A 2 -17.95 -22.74 2.58
C THR A 2 -17.02 -21.71 3.25
N SER A 3 -15.74 -22.00 3.24
CA SER A 3 -14.76 -21.01 3.70
C SER A 3 -14.68 -19.86 2.70
N ALA A 4 -14.41 -18.67 3.19
CA ALA A 4 -14.24 -17.52 2.32
C ALA A 4 -13.04 -17.73 1.40
N GLN A 5 -13.18 -17.32 0.16
CA GLN A 5 -12.07 -17.36 -0.79
C GLN A 5 -11.02 -16.33 -0.38
N ILE A 6 -9.76 -16.76 -0.31
CA ILE A 6 -8.65 -15.87 0.00
C ILE A 6 -8.18 -15.20 -1.28
N HIS A 7 -8.20 -13.88 -1.30
CA HIS A 7 -7.67 -13.08 -2.40
C HIS A 7 -6.26 -12.60 -2.04
N PRO A 8 -5.38 -12.42 -3.03
CA PRO A 8 -4.08 -11.82 -2.75
C PRO A 8 -4.23 -10.42 -2.17
N VAL A 9 -3.37 -10.12 -1.18
CA VAL A 9 -3.27 -8.75 -0.66
C VAL A 9 -2.34 -7.97 -1.57
N SER A 10 -2.76 -6.80 -2.01
CA SER A 10 -1.97 -5.94 -2.87
C SER A 10 -1.19 -4.95 -2.01
N LEU A 11 0.15 -5.01 -2.09
CA LEU A 11 1.03 -4.01 -1.52
C LEU A 11 1.36 -3.00 -2.60
N ILE A 12 0.86 -1.78 -2.45
CA ILE A 12 0.88 -0.79 -3.51
C ILE A 12 1.76 0.39 -3.09
N GLY A 13 2.76 0.70 -3.92
CA GLY A 13 3.52 1.92 -3.78
C GLY A 13 2.76 3.09 -4.37
N GLY A 14 2.48 4.09 -3.53
CA GLY A 14 1.69 5.24 -3.94
C GLY A 14 2.48 6.37 -4.57
N GLY A 15 3.80 6.24 -4.61
CA GLY A 15 4.65 7.32 -5.11
C GLY A 15 4.90 8.41 -4.07
N PRO A 16 5.52 9.52 -4.49
CA PRO A 16 6.02 10.54 -3.55
C PRO A 16 4.97 11.54 -3.07
N GLY A 17 3.68 11.34 -3.37
CA GLY A 17 2.63 12.20 -2.86
C GLY A 17 1.60 12.66 -3.88
N ALA A 18 2.03 12.95 -5.11
CA ALA A 18 1.09 13.33 -6.16
C ALA A 18 0.30 12.10 -6.61
N TRP A 19 -1.00 12.23 -6.68
CA TRP A 19 -1.88 11.10 -6.99
C TRP A 19 -1.61 10.52 -8.39
N ASP A 20 -1.17 11.34 -9.32
CA ASP A 20 -0.92 10.91 -10.71
C ASP A 20 0.45 10.24 -10.90
N LEU A 21 1.22 10.10 -9.82
CA LEU A 21 2.49 9.36 -9.85
C LEU A 21 2.33 7.90 -9.42
N ILE A 22 1.14 7.47 -9.13
CA ILE A 22 0.85 6.05 -8.90
C ILE A 22 0.83 5.33 -10.24
N THR A 23 1.22 4.05 -10.24
CA THR A 23 1.14 3.27 -11.49
C THR A 23 -0.30 2.94 -11.82
N VAL A 24 -0.56 2.66 -13.09
CA VAL A 24 -1.90 2.23 -13.54
C VAL A 24 -2.30 0.93 -12.82
N ARG A 25 -1.35 0.03 -12.66
CA ARG A 25 -1.62 -1.23 -11.94
C ARG A 25 -2.01 -0.98 -10.48
N GLY A 26 -1.33 -0.04 -9.83
CA GLY A 26 -1.67 0.36 -8.46
C GLY A 26 -3.06 0.96 -8.38
N MET A 27 -3.41 1.83 -9.30
CA MET A 27 -4.74 2.42 -9.36
C MET A 27 -5.82 1.35 -9.53
N ARG A 28 -5.59 0.39 -10.43
CA ARG A 28 -6.55 -0.71 -10.64
C ARG A 28 -6.72 -1.57 -9.40
N ALA A 29 -5.64 -1.85 -8.69
CA ALA A 29 -5.72 -2.62 -7.45
C ALA A 29 -6.52 -1.88 -6.38
N LEU A 30 -6.36 -0.56 -6.29
CA LEU A 30 -7.18 0.26 -5.39
C LEU A 30 -8.64 0.23 -5.78
N GLN A 31 -8.94 0.29 -7.07
CA GLN A 31 -10.32 0.23 -7.55
C GLN A 31 -11.00 -1.09 -7.21
N GLU A 32 -10.26 -2.19 -7.25
CA GLU A 32 -10.78 -3.53 -6.96
C GLU A 32 -10.85 -3.83 -5.46
N ALA A 33 -10.10 -3.12 -4.64
CA ALA A 33 -10.03 -3.40 -3.21
C ALA A 33 -11.32 -3.05 -2.50
N GLU A 34 -11.67 -3.86 -1.51
CA GLU A 34 -12.81 -3.60 -0.63
C GLU A 34 -12.36 -2.91 0.65
N VAL A 35 -11.12 -3.18 1.07
CA VAL A 35 -10.49 -2.58 2.25
C VAL A 35 -9.16 -2.01 1.83
N ILE A 36 -8.90 -0.76 2.21
CA ILE A 36 -7.61 -0.11 1.94
C ILE A 36 -7.02 0.35 3.27
N LEU A 37 -5.85 -0.21 3.59
CA LEU A 37 -5.04 0.27 4.71
C LEU A 37 -4.03 1.27 4.17
N THR A 38 -4.05 2.47 4.71
CA THR A 38 -3.25 3.55 4.16
C THR A 38 -2.63 4.38 5.29
N ASP A 39 -1.56 5.07 4.97
CA ASP A 39 -1.00 6.09 5.84
C ASP A 39 -1.10 7.44 5.14
N HIS A 40 -0.64 8.49 5.80
CA HIS A 40 -0.74 9.84 5.23
C HIS A 40 0.44 10.21 4.33
N LEU A 41 1.32 9.25 4.07
CA LEU A 41 2.42 9.41 3.12
C LEU A 41 1.99 8.85 1.77
N GLY A 42 2.16 9.59 0.72
CA GLY A 42 1.75 9.16 -0.62
C GLY A 42 0.37 9.74 -0.99
N PRO A 43 -0.38 9.12 -1.88
CA PRO A 43 -1.60 9.70 -2.44
C PRO A 43 -2.84 9.50 -1.57
N ALA A 44 -2.73 8.95 -0.35
CA ALA A 44 -3.89 8.63 0.47
C ALA A 44 -4.88 9.77 0.65
N PRO A 45 -4.46 11.03 0.88
CA PRO A 45 -5.40 12.14 0.98
C PRO A 45 -6.17 12.46 -0.30
N GLN A 46 -5.78 11.84 -1.42
CA GLN A 46 -6.37 12.07 -2.73
C GLN A 46 -6.95 10.79 -3.33
N LEU A 47 -7.27 9.82 -2.47
CA LEU A 47 -7.77 8.52 -2.92
C LEU A 47 -9.03 8.62 -3.75
N ASP A 48 -9.88 9.61 -3.48
CA ASP A 48 -11.11 9.82 -4.24
C ASP A 48 -10.85 10.11 -5.72
N LYS A 49 -9.65 10.55 -6.06
CA LYS A 49 -9.26 10.77 -7.46
C LYS A 49 -8.85 9.49 -8.16
N LEU A 50 -8.55 8.44 -7.40
CA LEU A 50 -8.05 7.18 -7.94
C LEU A 50 -9.13 6.10 -8.00
N CYS A 51 -10.09 6.14 -7.08
CA CYS A 51 -11.13 5.13 -6.99
C CYS A 51 -12.35 5.69 -6.27
N ASP A 52 -13.46 5.00 -6.40
CA ASP A 52 -14.68 5.33 -5.66
C ASP A 52 -14.55 4.79 -4.25
N ILE A 53 -14.35 5.68 -3.29
CA ILE A 53 -14.12 5.30 -1.89
C ILE A 53 -15.41 5.11 -1.10
N SER A 54 -16.57 5.42 -1.69
CA SER A 54 -17.84 5.41 -0.96
C SER A 54 -18.25 4.01 -0.49
N ALA A 55 -17.85 2.97 -1.23
CA ALA A 55 -18.20 1.59 -0.90
C ALA A 55 -17.03 0.82 -0.27
N LYS A 56 -15.95 1.51 0.10
CA LYS A 56 -14.74 0.87 0.61
C LYS A 56 -14.54 1.19 2.09
N GLU A 57 -13.94 0.25 2.80
CA GLU A 57 -13.48 0.50 4.16
C GLU A 57 -12.06 1.06 4.08
N LEU A 58 -11.86 2.27 4.61
CA LEU A 58 -10.56 2.92 4.65
C LEU A 58 -10.04 2.88 6.08
N ILE A 59 -8.87 2.33 6.28
CA ILE A 59 -8.24 2.23 7.59
C ILE A 59 -6.96 3.09 7.57
N ASP A 60 -6.97 4.14 8.37
CA ASP A 60 -5.81 5.02 8.51
C ASP A 60 -4.87 4.46 9.57
N VAL A 61 -3.81 3.81 9.12
CA VAL A 61 -2.85 3.17 10.02
C VAL A 61 -1.94 4.16 10.74
N SER A 62 -1.93 5.43 10.30
CA SER A 62 -1.17 6.46 11.00
C SER A 62 -1.75 6.80 12.38
N LYS A 63 -3.01 6.41 12.63
CA LYS A 63 -3.69 6.63 13.90
C LYS A 63 -3.48 5.51 14.91
N LEU A 64 -2.73 4.47 14.54
CA LEU A 64 -2.42 3.37 15.44
C LEU A 64 -1.38 3.79 16.49
N PRO A 65 -1.20 3.00 17.57
CA PRO A 65 -0.25 3.35 18.63
C PRO A 65 1.15 3.65 18.10
N TYR A 66 1.82 4.61 18.71
CA TYR A 66 3.04 5.21 18.19
C TYR A 66 4.27 4.30 18.23
N LYS A 67 4.29 3.25 19.01
CA LYS A 67 5.44 2.33 19.08
C LYS A 67 5.54 1.55 17.78
N LYS A 68 6.65 1.70 17.07
CA LYS A 68 6.83 1.12 15.73
C LYS A 68 6.54 -0.37 15.66
N SER A 69 7.04 -1.14 16.63
CA SER A 69 6.83 -2.59 16.61
C SER A 69 5.36 -2.95 16.80
N ILE A 70 4.66 -2.26 17.71
CA ILE A 70 3.25 -2.50 17.97
C ILE A 70 2.42 -2.09 16.76
N THR A 71 2.78 -0.95 16.14
CA THR A 71 2.08 -0.46 14.96
C THR A 71 2.22 -1.43 13.80
N GLN A 72 3.43 -1.94 13.56
CA GLN A 72 3.65 -2.89 12.46
C GLN A 72 2.92 -4.21 12.71
N ASP A 73 2.95 -4.70 13.95
CA ASP A 73 2.23 -5.92 14.30
C ASP A 73 0.72 -5.75 14.10
N LYS A 74 0.19 -4.58 14.47
CA LYS A 74 -1.22 -4.29 14.29
C LYS A 74 -1.60 -4.18 12.80
N ILE A 75 -0.74 -3.58 12.00
CA ILE A 75 -0.96 -3.54 10.55
C ILE A 75 -1.00 -4.94 9.97
N ASN A 76 -0.02 -5.77 10.33
CA ASN A 76 0.02 -7.16 9.86
C ASN A 76 -1.24 -7.91 10.26
N GLU A 77 -1.68 -7.73 11.51
CA GLU A 77 -2.88 -8.37 12.03
C GLU A 77 -4.13 -7.94 11.26
N LEU A 78 -4.26 -6.64 10.96
CA LEU A 78 -5.38 -6.13 10.19
C LEU A 78 -5.40 -6.68 8.76
N LEU A 79 -4.24 -6.74 8.12
CA LEU A 79 -4.14 -7.31 6.77
C LEU A 79 -4.59 -8.76 6.75
N ILE A 80 -4.13 -9.55 7.73
CA ILE A 80 -4.46 -10.96 7.83
C ILE A 80 -5.95 -11.14 8.11
N GLU A 81 -6.48 -10.38 9.06
CA GLU A 81 -7.87 -10.47 9.48
C GLU A 81 -8.82 -10.22 8.30
N HIS A 82 -8.61 -9.14 7.58
CA HIS A 82 -9.48 -8.80 6.45
C HIS A 82 -9.32 -9.78 5.29
N ALA A 83 -8.11 -10.22 5.01
CA ALA A 83 -7.88 -11.19 3.95
C ALA A 83 -8.53 -12.53 4.27
N GLN A 84 -8.44 -12.98 5.52
CA GLN A 84 -9.06 -14.24 5.96
C GLN A 84 -10.58 -14.16 5.93
N ALA A 85 -11.13 -12.96 6.05
CA ALA A 85 -12.58 -12.76 5.89
C ALA A 85 -13.03 -12.82 4.43
N GLY A 86 -12.13 -13.07 3.50
CA GLY A 86 -12.45 -13.18 2.07
C GLY A 86 -12.54 -11.85 1.34
N ARG A 87 -12.08 -10.77 1.96
CA ARG A 87 -12.13 -9.45 1.36
C ARG A 87 -10.90 -9.18 0.50
N LYS A 88 -11.07 -8.34 -0.50
CA LYS A 88 -9.94 -7.88 -1.33
C LYS A 88 -9.28 -6.70 -0.61
N VAL A 89 -8.04 -6.88 -0.19
CA VAL A 89 -7.32 -5.94 0.65
C VAL A 89 -6.18 -5.30 -0.12
N ALA A 90 -6.05 -3.98 0.02
CA ALA A 90 -4.93 -3.22 -0.51
C ALA A 90 -4.21 -2.50 0.64
N ARG A 91 -2.89 -2.57 0.63
CA ARG A 91 -2.04 -1.82 1.55
C ARG A 91 -1.33 -0.74 0.74
N LEU A 92 -1.75 0.50 0.89
CA LEU A 92 -1.18 1.63 0.17
C LEU A 92 -0.10 2.29 1.01
N LYS A 93 1.11 2.35 0.48
CA LYS A 93 2.26 2.95 1.15
C LYS A 93 2.82 4.08 0.30
N GLY A 94 3.43 5.07 0.94
CA GLY A 94 4.14 6.11 0.21
C GLY A 94 5.40 5.55 -0.46
N GLY A 95 5.78 6.09 -1.60
CA GLY A 95 6.94 5.64 -2.34
C GLY A 95 6.78 4.24 -2.92
N ASP A 96 7.81 3.43 -2.78
CA ASP A 96 7.81 2.02 -3.14
C ASP A 96 7.72 1.18 -1.87
N PRO A 97 6.95 0.07 -1.83
CA PRO A 97 6.76 -0.69 -0.61
C PRO A 97 8.04 -1.25 0.01
N PHE A 98 9.07 -1.49 -0.78
CA PHE A 98 10.32 -2.09 -0.30
C PHE A 98 11.45 -1.08 -0.10
N VAL A 99 11.27 0.17 -0.51
CA VAL A 99 12.29 1.22 -0.32
C VAL A 99 11.83 2.09 0.84
N PHE A 100 12.56 2.02 1.96
CA PHE A 100 12.25 2.75 3.19
C PHE A 100 10.90 2.38 3.83
N GLY A 101 10.23 1.37 3.29
CA GLY A 101 9.01 0.84 3.86
C GLY A 101 9.26 -0.52 4.50
N ARG A 102 8.25 -1.06 5.17
CA ARG A 102 8.33 -2.35 5.82
C ARG A 102 7.55 -3.42 5.06
N GLY A 103 7.57 -3.31 3.73
CA GLY A 103 6.84 -4.24 2.88
C GLY A 103 7.26 -5.69 3.08
N PHE A 104 8.55 -5.92 3.31
CA PHE A 104 9.06 -7.27 3.55
C PHE A 104 8.42 -7.90 4.80
N GLU A 105 8.28 -7.13 5.88
CA GLU A 105 7.66 -7.63 7.10
C GLU A 105 6.18 -7.98 6.87
N GLU A 106 5.48 -7.18 6.09
CA GLU A 106 4.08 -7.43 5.75
C GLU A 106 3.93 -8.67 4.88
N VAL A 107 4.78 -8.81 3.86
CA VAL A 107 4.78 -10.00 2.99
C VAL A 107 5.05 -11.26 3.81
N GLN A 108 6.02 -11.19 4.71
CA GLN A 108 6.39 -12.33 5.54
C GLN A 108 5.24 -12.75 6.45
N ALA A 109 4.58 -11.79 7.10
CA ALA A 109 3.45 -12.06 7.97
C ALA A 109 2.29 -12.70 7.19
N LEU A 110 2.01 -12.18 6.01
CA LEU A 110 0.96 -12.74 5.16
C LEU A 110 1.30 -14.15 4.68
N ALA A 111 2.57 -14.38 4.32
CA ALA A 111 3.01 -15.71 3.90
C ALA A 111 2.87 -16.73 5.03
N GLN A 112 3.18 -16.33 6.26
CA GLN A 112 3.02 -17.21 7.42
C GLN A 112 1.55 -17.57 7.66
N ALA A 113 0.64 -16.70 7.26
CA ALA A 113 -0.80 -16.93 7.34
C ALA A 113 -1.37 -17.60 6.08
N SER A 114 -0.50 -18.00 5.14
CA SER A 114 -0.88 -18.62 3.87
C SER A 114 -1.72 -17.71 2.98
N ILE A 115 -1.43 -16.41 3.03
CA ILE A 115 -2.11 -15.41 2.21
C ILE A 115 -1.14 -14.91 1.15
N PRO A 116 -1.47 -15.05 -0.14
CA PRO A 116 -0.58 -14.56 -1.22
C PRO A 116 -0.56 -13.05 -1.26
N THR A 117 0.55 -12.50 -1.73
CA THR A 117 0.76 -11.06 -1.82
C THR A 117 1.14 -10.67 -3.25
N THR A 118 0.54 -9.61 -3.75
CA THR A 118 0.93 -8.98 -5.01
C THR A 118 1.63 -7.67 -4.67
N VAL A 119 2.87 -7.51 -5.13
CA VAL A 119 3.65 -6.29 -4.88
C VAL A 119 3.59 -5.43 -6.14
N ILE A 120 3.15 -4.20 -5.96
CA ILE A 120 3.04 -3.22 -7.04
C ILE A 120 3.97 -2.06 -6.71
N PRO A 121 5.09 -1.91 -7.43
CA PRO A 121 6.06 -0.87 -7.10
C PRO A 121 5.52 0.53 -7.36
N GLY A 122 6.12 1.50 -6.69
CA GLY A 122 5.83 2.91 -6.89
C GLY A 122 7.12 3.71 -7.04
N VAL A 123 6.97 4.96 -7.44
CA VAL A 123 8.10 5.89 -7.55
C VAL A 123 8.55 6.27 -6.14
N THR A 124 9.85 6.11 -5.85
CA THR A 124 10.38 6.47 -4.53
C THR A 124 10.73 7.94 -4.50
N SER A 125 10.61 8.56 -3.31
CA SER A 125 11.03 9.95 -3.14
C SER A 125 12.54 10.12 -3.31
N ALA A 126 13.32 9.07 -3.06
CA ALA A 126 14.76 9.10 -3.29
C ALA A 126 15.12 9.28 -4.75
N ILE A 127 14.24 8.86 -5.66
CA ILE A 127 14.43 9.03 -7.11
C ILE A 127 13.74 10.30 -7.60
N SER A 128 12.51 10.54 -7.18
CA SER A 128 11.70 11.63 -7.70
C SER A 128 12.21 13.01 -7.25
N VAL A 129 12.75 13.12 -6.04
CA VAL A 129 13.29 14.40 -5.55
C VAL A 129 14.47 14.85 -6.41
N PRO A 130 15.50 14.03 -6.67
CA PRO A 130 16.56 14.44 -7.59
C PRO A 130 16.06 14.75 -9.00
N ALA A 131 15.12 13.98 -9.51
CA ALA A 131 14.58 14.19 -10.86
C ALA A 131 13.80 15.49 -10.96
N GLY A 132 13.24 15.98 -9.87
CA GLY A 132 12.51 17.24 -9.82
C GLY A 132 13.40 18.47 -9.73
N LEU A 133 14.70 18.35 -9.50
CA LEU A 133 15.62 19.46 -9.38
C LEU A 133 16.20 19.79 -10.75
N PRO A 134 16.05 21.06 -11.22
CA PRO A 134 16.48 21.39 -12.58
C PRO A 134 17.98 21.30 -12.82
N LEU A 135 18.78 21.36 -11.76
CA LEU A 135 20.24 21.28 -11.87
C LEU A 135 20.76 19.86 -11.83
N ILE A 136 19.93 18.90 -11.45
CA ILE A 136 20.35 17.52 -11.43
C ILE A 136 20.06 16.91 -12.78
N HIS A 137 21.14 16.67 -13.50
CA HIS A 137 21.05 15.96 -14.73
C HIS A 137 21.40 14.52 -14.50
N ILE A 138 20.38 13.68 -14.50
CA ILE A 138 20.60 12.24 -14.32
C ILE A 138 21.14 11.73 -15.64
N SER A 139 22.41 11.35 -15.61
CA SER A 139 23.02 10.77 -16.80
C SER A 139 22.29 9.50 -17.17
N LYS A 140 22.11 9.31 -18.45
CA LYS A 140 21.53 8.07 -18.93
C LYS A 140 22.43 6.92 -18.61
N PRO A 141 21.85 5.78 -18.26
CA PRO A 141 22.64 4.57 -18.10
C PRO A 141 23.28 4.16 -19.42
#